data_c0569e98e32698d4ad4d9dd4ef806c17
#
_entry.id   c0569e98e32698d4ad4d9dd4ef806c17
#
_cell.length_a   1.000
_cell.length_b   1.000
_cell.length_c   1.000
_cell.angle_alpha   90.00
_cell.angle_beta   90.00
_cell.angle_gamma   90.00
#
_symmetry.space_group_name_H-M   'P 1'
#
loop_
_entity.id
_entity.type
_entity.pdbx_description
1 polymer ?
#
loop_
_entity_poly.entity_id
_entity_poly.type
_entity_poly.pdbx_seq_one_letter_code
_entity_poly.pdbx_strand_id
1 'polypeptide(L)'
;MKKSLIIIIVSIFFCACEQDTEIGKFTKAKFPFELPEGIVDGENVNFGYVTVPELHNKKNGKSMKIAVAIFECINREEEQEPLILMSGGPGESNIGSFTKLMSADFGEMLLNKRDVVLIDVRGTYYSIPNLHCPEIFECENELHKLNMTTEETLEFMLKAVKKAHERFVQAGINLSAFNNSEIAGDIDMVMKSLKYKKYNVFGFSAGTLTVQYLLKNYSESLNSAVITAIVDIKENLAAGSSNTIATMETIFDVCKTDEKYKGAYPDLENRFLSMLDSLNKNPVKIELEDKGDTIDYYITGDKLSRWLTFGMYWNGQLPATVNKLINGDFSDLQATIFVATPQPTFSHGIGFSIMASEFINSFSMDFPYNKEYEIFYNGLKTAWHSPQFNLKMSEIWDIEPIEYDNKPIVSDVPTLMLCGEYDHVCPPKYAQQLAIGLENSHFYLFEGMAHTEVALSPCMPLMLNEFITDPSKAPSDDCLKSLNKEFDLPKMIKK
;
A
#
# COMPACT_ATOMS: atom_id res chain seq x y z
N MET A 1 -45.56 -45.85 -15.82
CA MET A 1 -44.87 -45.17 -16.93
C MET A 1 -43.87 -44.17 -16.34
N LYS A 2 -42.61 -44.54 -16.21
CA LYS A 2 -41.56 -43.64 -15.72
C LYS A 2 -40.98 -42.89 -16.92
N LYS A 3 -41.11 -41.55 -16.94
CA LYS A 3 -40.46 -40.69 -17.93
C LYS A 3 -39.02 -40.42 -17.47
N SER A 4 -38.07 -41.01 -18.13
CA SER A 4 -36.65 -40.69 -17.96
C SER A 4 -36.33 -39.36 -18.63
N LEU A 5 -35.88 -38.38 -17.86
CA LEU A 5 -35.41 -37.10 -18.34
C LEU A 5 -33.94 -37.26 -18.73
N ILE A 6 -33.62 -37.25 -19.98
CA ILE A 6 -32.26 -37.25 -20.51
C ILE A 6 -31.78 -35.81 -20.45
N ILE A 7 -30.87 -35.52 -19.52
CA ILE A 7 -30.14 -34.25 -19.47
C ILE A 7 -28.96 -34.36 -20.44
N ILE A 8 -29.09 -33.69 -21.59
CA ILE A 8 -27.94 -33.51 -22.51
C ILE A 8 -27.08 -32.39 -21.97
N ILE A 9 -25.94 -32.76 -21.38
CA ILE A 9 -24.87 -31.82 -21.01
C ILE A 9 -24.17 -31.42 -22.32
N VAL A 10 -24.49 -30.24 -22.83
CA VAL A 10 -23.75 -29.62 -23.93
C VAL A 10 -22.49 -29.01 -23.31
N SER A 11 -21.40 -29.75 -23.40
CA SER A 11 -20.06 -29.23 -23.09
C SER A 11 -19.69 -28.21 -24.17
N ILE A 12 -19.91 -26.93 -23.90
CA ILE A 12 -19.40 -25.86 -24.75
C ILE A 12 -17.89 -25.80 -24.47
N PHE A 13 -17.12 -26.47 -25.33
CA PHE A 13 -15.68 -26.19 -25.44
C PHE A 13 -15.55 -24.76 -25.97
N PHE A 14 -15.28 -23.81 -25.05
CA PHE A 14 -14.69 -22.56 -25.45
C PHE A 14 -13.26 -22.86 -25.92
N CYS A 15 -13.11 -23.10 -27.21
CA CYS A 15 -11.84 -22.99 -27.90
C CYS A 15 -11.51 -21.47 -27.88
N ALA A 16 -10.86 -21.01 -26.78
CA ALA A 16 -10.22 -19.70 -26.80
C ALA A 16 -9.13 -19.82 -27.89
N CYS A 17 -9.34 -19.22 -29.04
CA CYS A 17 -8.25 -18.87 -29.93
C CYS A 17 -7.31 -17.98 -29.07
N GLU A 18 -6.22 -18.54 -28.59
CA GLU A 18 -5.05 -17.75 -28.20
C GLU A 18 -4.66 -16.95 -29.46
N GLN A 19 -5.14 -15.72 -29.55
CA GLN A 19 -4.48 -14.76 -30.41
C GLN A 19 -3.08 -14.65 -29.84
N ASP A 20 -2.06 -15.04 -30.64
CA ASP A 20 -0.66 -14.71 -30.38
C ASP A 20 -0.55 -13.20 -30.15
N THR A 21 -0.64 -12.79 -28.90
CA THR A 21 -0.52 -11.38 -28.52
C THR A 21 0.95 -11.08 -28.49
N GLU A 22 1.39 -10.28 -29.46
CA GLU A 22 2.78 -9.86 -29.61
C GLU A 22 3.29 -9.16 -28.34
N ILE A 23 4.38 -9.64 -27.78
CA ILE A 23 5.04 -9.05 -26.61
C ILE A 23 5.37 -7.57 -26.89
N GLY A 24 5.09 -6.70 -25.92
CA GLY A 24 5.33 -5.25 -26.03
C GLY A 24 4.28 -4.52 -26.88
N LYS A 25 3.13 -5.13 -27.20
CA LYS A 25 2.08 -4.47 -27.97
C LYS A 25 0.90 -4.07 -27.09
N PHE A 26 0.52 -2.79 -27.16
CA PHE A 26 -0.70 -2.28 -26.55
C PHE A 26 -1.92 -2.72 -27.39
N THR A 27 -2.90 -3.32 -26.74
CA THR A 27 -4.17 -3.75 -27.33
C THR A 27 -5.30 -3.06 -26.59
N LYS A 28 -6.03 -2.18 -27.30
CA LYS A 28 -7.17 -1.44 -26.72
C LYS A 28 -8.26 -2.40 -26.25
N ALA A 29 -8.84 -2.11 -25.11
CA ALA A 29 -9.98 -2.80 -24.52
C ALA A 29 -11.00 -1.80 -23.98
N LYS A 30 -12.18 -2.27 -23.64
CA LYS A 30 -13.20 -1.44 -22.98
C LYS A 30 -12.81 -1.25 -21.50
N PHE A 31 -13.06 -0.06 -20.98
CA PHE A 31 -12.83 0.22 -19.55
C PHE A 31 -13.60 -0.77 -18.66
N PRO A 32 -12.98 -1.34 -17.60
CA PRO A 32 -13.55 -2.48 -16.87
C PRO A 32 -14.63 -2.09 -15.84
N PHE A 33 -14.86 -0.81 -15.60
CA PHE A 33 -15.89 -0.28 -14.70
C PHE A 33 -16.46 1.03 -15.22
N GLU A 34 -17.52 1.54 -14.57
CA GLU A 34 -18.14 2.81 -14.90
C GLU A 34 -17.21 3.98 -14.55
N LEU A 35 -16.96 4.84 -15.53
CA LEU A 35 -16.07 5.97 -15.37
C LEU A 35 -16.77 7.13 -14.63
N PRO A 36 -16.02 7.94 -13.86
CA PRO A 36 -16.53 9.17 -13.26
C PRO A 36 -17.05 10.14 -14.31
N GLU A 37 -17.95 11.04 -13.89
CA GLU A 37 -18.46 12.11 -14.74
C GLU A 37 -17.31 12.95 -15.35
N GLY A 38 -17.41 13.25 -16.63
CA GLY A 38 -16.39 14.00 -17.37
C GLY A 38 -15.26 13.16 -17.95
N ILE A 39 -15.17 11.87 -17.61
CA ILE A 39 -14.19 10.93 -18.18
C ILE A 39 -14.88 10.00 -19.15
N VAL A 40 -14.45 9.97 -20.42
CA VAL A 40 -15.07 9.20 -21.49
C VAL A 40 -14.04 8.32 -22.19
N ASP A 41 -14.29 6.98 -22.19
CA ASP A 41 -13.42 6.02 -22.83
C ASP A 41 -13.34 6.24 -24.35
N GLY A 42 -12.13 6.42 -24.85
CA GLY A 42 -11.83 6.70 -26.24
C GLY A 42 -11.85 8.17 -26.64
N GLU A 43 -12.15 9.08 -25.69
CA GLU A 43 -12.10 10.54 -25.89
C GLU A 43 -10.96 11.17 -25.10
N ASN A 44 -10.99 11.08 -23.76
CA ASN A 44 -9.96 11.63 -22.88
C ASN A 44 -9.27 10.59 -21.99
N VAL A 45 -9.68 9.33 -22.10
CA VAL A 45 -8.99 8.16 -21.55
C VAL A 45 -9.00 7.01 -22.54
N ASN A 46 -7.91 6.24 -22.59
CA ASN A 46 -7.83 5.01 -23.34
C ASN A 46 -7.42 3.87 -22.40
N PHE A 47 -8.18 2.77 -22.44
CA PHE A 47 -7.85 1.58 -21.66
C PHE A 47 -7.46 0.42 -22.57
N GLY A 48 -6.56 -0.44 -22.07
CA GLY A 48 -6.15 -1.66 -22.76
C GLY A 48 -5.12 -2.46 -21.99
N TYR A 49 -4.48 -3.36 -22.71
CA TYR A 49 -3.47 -4.26 -22.15
C TYR A 49 -2.17 -4.21 -22.97
N VAL A 50 -1.05 -4.25 -22.26
CA VAL A 50 0.25 -4.55 -22.86
C VAL A 50 0.63 -5.98 -22.49
N THR A 51 0.98 -6.78 -23.49
CA THR A 51 1.46 -8.15 -23.26
C THR A 51 2.93 -8.10 -22.89
N VAL A 52 3.27 -8.70 -21.75
CA VAL A 52 4.64 -8.78 -21.22
C VAL A 52 5.05 -10.24 -21.00
N PRO A 53 6.35 -10.58 -20.97
CA PRO A 53 6.76 -11.93 -20.64
C PRO A 53 6.49 -12.24 -19.17
N GLU A 54 6.20 -13.49 -18.83
CA GLU A 54 6.08 -13.94 -17.43
C GLU A 54 7.38 -13.64 -16.65
N LEU A 55 8.53 -13.85 -17.28
CA LEU A 55 9.86 -13.51 -16.74
C LEU A 55 10.68 -12.80 -17.81
N HIS A 56 11.16 -11.59 -17.53
CA HIS A 56 11.90 -10.76 -18.47
C HIS A 56 13.25 -11.37 -18.91
N ASN A 57 13.83 -12.25 -18.10
CA ASN A 57 15.07 -12.94 -18.41
C ASN A 57 14.90 -14.22 -19.24
N LYS A 58 13.65 -14.66 -19.52
CA LYS A 58 13.35 -15.87 -20.32
C LYS A 58 12.77 -15.52 -21.68
N LYS A 59 13.53 -15.90 -22.73
CA LYS A 59 13.03 -15.86 -24.12
C LYS A 59 12.06 -17.04 -24.30
N ASN A 60 10.91 -16.97 -24.81
CA ASN A 60 9.95 -18.06 -25.06
C ASN A 60 9.26 -18.65 -23.81
N GLY A 61 8.88 -17.80 -22.86
CA GLY A 61 8.07 -18.16 -21.70
C GLY A 61 6.57 -17.89 -21.93
N LYS A 62 5.77 -18.13 -20.89
CA LYS A 62 4.39 -17.64 -20.81
C LYS A 62 4.39 -16.11 -20.81
N SER A 63 3.25 -15.53 -21.12
CA SER A 63 3.03 -14.08 -21.11
C SER A 63 1.92 -13.68 -20.14
N MET A 64 1.95 -12.41 -19.73
CA MET A 64 0.93 -11.77 -18.91
C MET A 64 0.36 -10.55 -19.64
N LYS A 65 -0.81 -10.07 -19.20
CA LYS A 65 -1.40 -8.85 -19.73
C LYS A 65 -1.46 -7.80 -18.63
N ILE A 66 -0.73 -6.73 -18.81
CA ILE A 66 -0.69 -5.58 -17.91
C ILE A 66 -1.77 -4.60 -18.30
N ALA A 67 -2.69 -4.30 -17.39
CA ALA A 67 -3.76 -3.33 -17.61
C ALA A 67 -3.21 -1.91 -17.54
N VAL A 68 -3.59 -1.08 -18.50
CA VAL A 68 -3.10 0.30 -18.65
C VAL A 68 -4.27 1.21 -18.99
N ALA A 69 -4.38 2.32 -18.24
CA ALA A 69 -5.28 3.44 -18.55
C ALA A 69 -4.43 4.70 -18.83
N ILE A 70 -4.67 5.33 -19.97
CA ILE A 70 -3.93 6.52 -20.43
C ILE A 70 -4.90 7.68 -20.43
N PHE A 71 -4.75 8.59 -19.48
CA PHE A 71 -5.49 9.84 -19.42
C PHE A 71 -4.75 10.89 -20.22
N GLU A 72 -5.42 11.48 -21.21
CA GLU A 72 -4.79 12.31 -22.20
C GLU A 72 -4.56 13.74 -21.73
N CYS A 73 -3.41 14.30 -22.10
CA CYS A 73 -3.04 15.69 -21.88
C CYS A 73 -4.09 16.66 -22.47
N ILE A 74 -4.50 17.67 -21.69
CA ILE A 74 -5.48 18.66 -22.11
C ILE A 74 -4.85 19.67 -23.06
N ASN A 75 -3.65 20.17 -22.75
CA ASN A 75 -2.97 21.19 -23.53
C ASN A 75 -1.77 20.59 -24.29
N ARG A 76 -2.04 19.95 -25.43
CA ARG A 76 -1.04 19.26 -26.25
C ARG A 76 0.08 20.16 -26.81
N GLU A 77 -0.13 21.46 -26.91
CA GLU A 77 0.89 22.41 -27.39
C GLU A 77 2.02 22.62 -26.37
N GLU A 78 1.73 22.38 -25.09
CA GLU A 78 2.70 22.46 -23.98
C GLU A 78 3.01 21.10 -23.38
N GLU A 79 2.79 20.01 -24.14
CA GLU A 79 2.93 18.64 -23.63
C GLU A 79 4.35 18.36 -23.14
N GLN A 80 4.44 17.81 -21.94
CA GLN A 80 5.65 17.38 -21.27
C GLN A 80 5.67 15.85 -21.11
N GLU A 81 6.75 15.31 -20.55
CA GLU A 81 6.89 13.89 -20.27
C GLU A 81 5.73 13.38 -19.41
N PRO A 82 5.16 12.21 -19.76
CA PRO A 82 4.03 11.62 -19.04
C PRO A 82 4.38 11.29 -17.59
N LEU A 83 3.35 11.15 -16.76
CA LEU A 83 3.46 10.77 -15.36
C LEU A 83 2.82 9.40 -15.11
N ILE A 84 3.54 8.51 -14.46
CA ILE A 84 3.01 7.27 -13.89
C ILE A 84 2.69 7.51 -12.42
N LEU A 85 1.49 7.11 -11.97
CA LEU A 85 1.10 7.11 -10.57
C LEU A 85 1.07 5.67 -10.03
N MET A 86 1.82 5.42 -8.95
CA MET A 86 1.88 4.13 -8.29
C MET A 86 1.45 4.25 -6.83
N SER A 87 0.43 3.50 -6.46
CA SER A 87 -0.08 3.38 -5.08
C SER A 87 0.76 2.40 -4.24
N GLY A 88 0.32 2.20 -3.01
CA GLY A 88 0.97 1.32 -2.04
C GLY A 88 0.43 -0.11 -1.99
N GLY A 89 0.43 -0.66 -0.81
CA GLY A 89 -0.01 -2.01 -0.49
C GLY A 89 1.12 -2.89 0.01
N PRO A 90 1.78 -3.72 -0.81
CA PRO A 90 1.59 -3.97 -2.26
C PRO A 90 0.31 -4.74 -2.57
N GLY A 91 -0.33 -4.39 -3.68
CA GLY A 91 -1.52 -5.09 -4.17
C GLY A 91 -2.71 -4.17 -4.49
N GLU A 92 -2.60 -2.88 -4.26
CA GLU A 92 -3.62 -1.90 -4.62
C GLU A 92 -3.65 -1.67 -6.13
N SER A 93 -4.85 -1.58 -6.71
CA SER A 93 -5.04 -1.25 -8.11
C SER A 93 -4.80 0.24 -8.35
N ASN A 94 -3.80 0.59 -9.12
CA ASN A 94 -3.54 1.99 -9.51
C ASN A 94 -4.70 2.58 -10.32
N ILE A 95 -5.26 1.78 -11.24
CA ILE A 95 -6.40 2.17 -12.06
C ILE A 95 -7.63 2.40 -11.17
N GLY A 96 -7.90 1.49 -10.21
CA GLY A 96 -9.00 1.64 -9.26
C GLY A 96 -8.87 2.88 -8.38
N SER A 97 -7.68 3.11 -7.84
CA SER A 97 -7.42 4.18 -6.86
C SER A 97 -7.36 5.57 -7.48
N PHE A 98 -6.69 5.72 -8.64
CA PHE A 98 -6.42 7.04 -9.18
C PHE A 98 -7.46 7.52 -10.22
N THR A 99 -8.24 6.62 -10.86
CA THR A 99 -9.21 7.05 -11.90
C THR A 99 -10.16 8.13 -11.40
N LYS A 100 -10.68 8.01 -10.18
CA LYS A 100 -11.57 9.02 -9.61
C LYS A 100 -10.88 10.36 -9.38
N LEU A 101 -9.60 10.35 -9.03
CA LEU A 101 -8.81 11.56 -8.81
C LEU A 101 -8.54 12.32 -10.12
N MET A 102 -8.57 11.63 -11.26
CA MET A 102 -8.40 12.27 -12.58
C MET A 102 -9.57 13.16 -12.98
N SER A 103 -10.75 13.02 -12.36
CA SER A 103 -11.91 13.90 -12.56
C SER A 103 -11.98 15.07 -11.55
N ALA A 104 -11.00 15.23 -10.68
CA ALA A 104 -10.91 16.28 -9.67
C ALA A 104 -9.78 17.29 -10.00
N ASP A 105 -9.69 18.36 -9.24
CA ASP A 105 -8.67 19.43 -9.39
C ASP A 105 -7.23 18.87 -9.49
N PHE A 106 -6.94 17.81 -8.77
CA PHE A 106 -5.67 17.11 -8.84
C PHE A 106 -5.39 16.55 -10.25
N GLY A 107 -6.37 15.88 -10.83
CA GLY A 107 -6.27 15.34 -12.19
C GLY A 107 -6.15 16.43 -13.23
N GLU A 108 -6.98 17.49 -13.14
CA GLU A 108 -6.91 18.65 -14.04
C GLU A 108 -5.52 19.31 -14.03
N MET A 109 -4.96 19.51 -12.83
CA MET A 109 -3.62 20.08 -12.67
C MET A 109 -2.56 19.25 -13.38
N LEU A 110 -2.57 17.91 -13.21
CA LEU A 110 -1.59 17.03 -13.83
C LEU A 110 -1.78 16.91 -15.34
N LEU A 111 -3.05 16.74 -15.78
CA LEU A 111 -3.40 16.55 -17.19
C LEU A 111 -3.27 17.82 -18.03
N ASN A 112 -3.10 18.99 -17.41
CA ASN A 112 -2.94 20.24 -18.13
C ASN A 112 -1.78 20.22 -19.13
N LYS A 113 -0.65 19.54 -18.79
CA LYS A 113 0.57 19.53 -19.61
C LYS A 113 1.13 18.15 -19.92
N ARG A 114 0.51 17.06 -19.47
CA ARG A 114 1.05 15.72 -19.65
C ARG A 114 -0.01 14.63 -19.63
N ASP A 115 0.29 13.54 -20.30
CA ASP A 115 -0.48 12.32 -20.12
C ASP A 115 -0.23 11.76 -18.72
N VAL A 116 -1.27 11.19 -18.09
CA VAL A 116 -1.15 10.39 -16.86
C VAL A 116 -1.43 8.93 -17.21
N VAL A 117 -0.47 8.08 -16.93
CA VAL A 117 -0.52 6.64 -17.24
C VAL A 117 -0.70 5.84 -15.96
N LEU A 118 -1.85 5.22 -15.79
CA LEU A 118 -2.12 4.32 -14.68
C LEU A 118 -1.86 2.89 -15.12
N ILE A 119 -0.95 2.20 -14.45
CA ILE A 119 -0.54 0.84 -14.77
C ILE A 119 -0.88 -0.04 -13.56
N ASP A 120 -1.83 -0.94 -13.74
CA ASP A 120 -2.02 -2.01 -12.77
C ASP A 120 -0.88 -3.00 -12.92
N VAL A 121 0.00 -3.06 -11.93
CA VAL A 121 1.17 -3.93 -11.98
C VAL A 121 0.75 -5.40 -12.07
N ARG A 122 1.65 -6.29 -12.52
CA ARG A 122 1.37 -7.73 -12.58
C ARG A 122 0.80 -8.22 -11.24
N GLY A 123 -0.23 -9.04 -11.28
CA GLY A 123 -0.90 -9.56 -10.09
C GLY A 123 -1.94 -8.65 -9.46
N THR A 124 -2.02 -7.37 -9.81
CA THR A 124 -3.11 -6.50 -9.34
C THR A 124 -4.40 -6.72 -10.13
N TYR A 125 -5.49 -6.23 -9.61
CA TYR A 125 -6.88 -6.62 -9.90
C TYR A 125 -7.26 -6.65 -11.38
N TYR A 126 -6.83 -5.67 -12.17
CA TYR A 126 -7.18 -5.60 -13.61
C TYR A 126 -6.14 -6.24 -14.54
N SER A 127 -4.94 -6.56 -14.06
CA SER A 127 -3.93 -7.30 -14.82
C SER A 127 -4.19 -8.80 -14.82
N ILE A 128 -3.71 -9.53 -15.84
CA ILE A 128 -4.01 -10.95 -16.04
C ILE A 128 -2.72 -11.76 -16.13
N PRO A 129 -2.55 -12.78 -15.28
CA PRO A 129 -3.42 -13.17 -14.18
C PRO A 129 -3.35 -12.17 -13.03
N ASN A 130 -4.44 -12.04 -12.26
CA ASN A 130 -4.41 -11.31 -10.99
C ASN A 130 -4.22 -12.28 -9.80
N LEU A 131 -3.69 -11.74 -8.70
CA LEU A 131 -3.51 -12.47 -7.46
C LEU A 131 -4.48 -11.99 -6.37
N HIS A 132 -5.71 -11.68 -6.75
CA HIS A 132 -6.77 -11.35 -5.81
C HIS A 132 -7.11 -12.55 -4.92
N CYS A 133 -7.25 -12.33 -3.61
CA CYS A 133 -7.47 -13.36 -2.60
C CYS A 133 -8.79 -13.13 -1.84
N PRO A 134 -9.95 -13.53 -2.40
CA PRO A 134 -11.22 -13.42 -1.70
C PRO A 134 -11.20 -14.16 -0.36
N GLU A 135 -10.41 -15.23 -0.22
CA GLU A 135 -10.20 -15.99 1.01
C GLU A 135 -9.66 -15.13 2.17
N ILE A 136 -8.80 -14.17 1.83
CA ILE A 136 -8.23 -13.23 2.81
C ILE A 136 -9.27 -12.18 3.19
N PHE A 137 -9.99 -11.65 2.21
CA PHE A 137 -11.07 -10.69 2.44
C PHE A 137 -12.16 -11.28 3.36
N GLU A 138 -12.59 -12.51 3.09
CA GLU A 138 -13.53 -13.24 3.93
C GLU A 138 -12.99 -13.45 5.35
N CYS A 139 -11.71 -13.85 5.46
CA CYS A 139 -11.02 -14.04 6.73
C CYS A 139 -11.02 -12.76 7.57
N GLU A 140 -10.63 -11.62 7.01
CA GLU A 140 -10.60 -10.34 7.72
C GLU A 140 -11.98 -9.90 8.19
N ASN A 141 -13.01 -10.07 7.37
CA ASN A 141 -14.38 -9.76 7.75
C ASN A 141 -14.89 -10.61 8.93
N GLU A 142 -14.42 -11.85 9.07
CA GLU A 142 -14.80 -12.73 10.17
C GLU A 142 -13.97 -12.51 11.44
N LEU A 143 -12.67 -12.17 11.31
CA LEU A 143 -11.77 -11.97 12.45
C LEU A 143 -12.29 -10.96 13.48
N HIS A 144 -12.96 -9.91 13.01
CA HIS A 144 -13.47 -8.86 13.90
C HIS A 144 -14.59 -9.37 14.82
N LYS A 145 -15.37 -10.35 14.36
CA LYS A 145 -16.55 -10.92 15.07
C LYS A 145 -16.17 -12.00 16.07
N LEU A 146 -14.96 -12.57 15.96
CA LEU A 146 -14.53 -13.72 16.75
C LEU A 146 -13.73 -13.28 17.97
N ASN A 147 -13.95 -13.90 19.13
CA ASN A 147 -13.11 -13.71 20.30
C ASN A 147 -12.02 -14.80 20.32
N MET A 148 -10.87 -14.47 19.72
CA MET A 148 -9.75 -15.38 19.52
C MET A 148 -8.49 -14.84 20.19
N THR A 149 -7.63 -15.75 20.63
CA THR A 149 -6.26 -15.41 21.03
C THR A 149 -5.41 -14.98 19.84
N THR A 150 -4.25 -14.40 20.10
CA THR A 150 -3.28 -14.04 19.05
C THR A 150 -2.85 -15.27 18.22
N GLU A 151 -2.60 -16.41 18.86
CA GLU A 151 -2.23 -17.66 18.20
C GLU A 151 -3.35 -18.20 17.31
N GLU A 152 -4.59 -18.24 17.84
CA GLU A 152 -5.77 -18.68 17.07
C GLU A 152 -6.02 -17.74 15.86
N THR A 153 -5.84 -16.43 16.05
CA THR A 153 -5.97 -15.43 15.00
C THR A 153 -4.93 -15.69 13.88
N LEU A 154 -3.68 -15.89 14.26
CA LEU A 154 -2.61 -16.18 13.30
C LEU A 154 -2.89 -17.48 12.51
N GLU A 155 -3.30 -18.55 13.19
CA GLU A 155 -3.67 -19.80 12.53
C GLU A 155 -4.86 -19.64 11.58
N PHE A 156 -5.85 -18.83 11.97
CA PHE A 156 -7.02 -18.55 11.13
C PHE A 156 -6.63 -17.82 9.85
N MET A 157 -5.77 -16.79 9.95
CA MET A 157 -5.23 -16.06 8.80
C MET A 157 -4.42 -16.97 7.88
N LEU A 158 -3.53 -17.80 8.42
CA LEU A 158 -2.68 -18.71 7.64
C LEU A 158 -3.48 -19.79 6.90
N LYS A 159 -4.64 -20.22 7.44
CA LYS A 159 -5.57 -21.10 6.71
C LYS A 159 -6.13 -20.44 5.44
N ALA A 160 -6.44 -19.14 5.51
CA ALA A 160 -6.90 -18.38 4.34
C ALA A 160 -5.77 -18.22 3.30
N VAL A 161 -4.54 -17.91 3.75
CA VAL A 161 -3.36 -17.88 2.88
C VAL A 161 -3.15 -19.21 2.14
N LYS A 162 -3.24 -20.33 2.86
CA LYS A 162 -3.09 -21.67 2.28
C LYS A 162 -4.13 -21.96 1.20
N LYS A 163 -5.39 -21.60 1.43
CA LYS A 163 -6.45 -21.77 0.42
C LYS A 163 -6.17 -20.94 -0.84
N ALA A 164 -5.74 -19.69 -0.68
CA ALA A 164 -5.39 -18.83 -1.80
C ALA A 164 -4.19 -19.41 -2.60
N HIS A 165 -3.13 -19.85 -1.91
CA HIS A 165 -1.97 -20.50 -2.53
C HIS A 165 -2.38 -21.75 -3.33
N GLU A 166 -3.14 -22.68 -2.72
CA GLU A 166 -3.60 -23.90 -3.39
C GLU A 166 -4.40 -23.58 -4.68
N ARG A 167 -5.24 -22.55 -4.65
CA ARG A 167 -5.99 -22.11 -5.83
C ARG A 167 -5.08 -21.56 -6.93
N PHE A 168 -4.06 -20.77 -6.61
CA PHE A 168 -3.11 -20.27 -7.60
C PHE A 168 -2.25 -21.38 -8.21
N VAL A 169 -1.77 -22.30 -7.39
CA VAL A 169 -1.01 -23.48 -7.87
C VAL A 169 -1.87 -24.35 -8.80
N GLN A 170 -3.14 -24.61 -8.44
CA GLN A 170 -4.07 -25.37 -9.30
C GLN A 170 -4.35 -24.63 -10.63
N ALA A 171 -4.35 -23.31 -10.63
CA ALA A 171 -4.48 -22.49 -11.85
C ALA A 171 -3.17 -22.45 -12.68
N GLY A 172 -2.09 -23.07 -12.22
CA GLY A 172 -0.79 -23.09 -12.91
C GLY A 172 -0.08 -21.74 -12.96
N ILE A 173 -0.36 -20.87 -11.98
CA ILE A 173 0.26 -19.55 -11.85
C ILE A 173 1.65 -19.72 -11.21
N ASN A 174 2.66 -19.12 -11.82
CA ASN A 174 4.02 -19.06 -11.29
C ASN A 174 4.16 -17.88 -10.34
N LEU A 175 4.00 -18.11 -9.03
CA LEU A 175 4.02 -17.05 -8.02
C LEU A 175 5.40 -16.35 -7.92
N SER A 176 6.50 -17.00 -8.29
CA SER A 176 7.84 -16.39 -8.30
C SER A 176 8.02 -15.30 -9.34
N ALA A 177 7.09 -15.20 -10.31
CA ALA A 177 7.11 -14.15 -11.33
C ALA A 177 6.57 -12.79 -10.83
N PHE A 178 6.11 -12.70 -9.59
CA PHE A 178 5.46 -11.49 -9.05
C PHE A 178 6.37 -10.82 -8.02
N ASN A 179 7.31 -10.01 -8.50
CA ASN A 179 8.30 -9.29 -7.71
C ASN A 179 8.60 -7.91 -8.33
N ASN A 180 9.24 -7.01 -7.58
CA ASN A 180 9.47 -5.63 -8.01
C ASN A 180 10.43 -5.51 -9.21
N SER A 181 11.38 -6.43 -9.37
CA SER A 181 12.27 -6.43 -10.55
C SER A 181 11.48 -6.67 -11.84
N GLU A 182 10.59 -7.64 -11.83
CA GLU A 182 9.72 -7.96 -12.96
C GLU A 182 8.68 -6.84 -13.21
N ILE A 183 8.13 -6.23 -12.13
CA ILE A 183 7.22 -5.08 -12.23
C ILE A 183 7.91 -3.88 -12.88
N ALA A 184 9.15 -3.57 -12.50
CA ALA A 184 9.90 -2.46 -13.12
C ALA A 184 10.14 -2.72 -14.61
N GLY A 185 10.44 -3.96 -14.99
CA GLY A 185 10.55 -4.37 -16.40
C GLY A 185 9.26 -4.21 -17.18
N ASP A 186 8.11 -4.55 -16.57
CA ASP A 186 6.80 -4.33 -17.17
C ASP A 186 6.53 -2.85 -17.44
N ILE A 187 6.79 -2.00 -16.46
CA ILE A 187 6.56 -0.55 -16.58
C ILE A 187 7.38 0.02 -17.72
N ASP A 188 8.67 -0.29 -17.79
CA ASP A 188 9.55 0.18 -18.88
C ASP A 188 9.07 -0.32 -20.23
N MET A 189 8.66 -1.60 -20.34
CA MET A 189 8.09 -2.17 -21.55
C MET A 189 6.76 -1.52 -21.94
N VAL A 190 5.86 -1.26 -20.99
CA VAL A 190 4.58 -0.55 -21.21
C VAL A 190 4.85 0.83 -21.79
N MET A 191 5.71 1.62 -21.16
CA MET A 191 6.00 2.98 -21.61
C MET A 191 6.64 3.00 -23.01
N LYS A 192 7.56 2.07 -23.30
CA LYS A 192 8.13 1.89 -24.64
C LYS A 192 7.07 1.47 -25.68
N SER A 193 6.13 0.60 -25.32
CA SER A 193 5.03 0.19 -26.21
C SER A 193 4.09 1.36 -26.56
N LEU A 194 3.91 2.28 -25.62
CA LEU A 194 3.16 3.53 -25.80
C LEU A 194 3.99 4.63 -26.49
N LYS A 195 5.26 4.35 -26.84
CA LYS A 195 6.21 5.23 -27.52
C LYS A 195 6.68 6.44 -26.69
N TYR A 196 6.54 6.40 -25.37
CA TYR A 196 7.17 7.38 -24.51
C TYR A 196 8.66 7.06 -24.35
N LYS A 197 9.51 8.05 -24.62
CA LYS A 197 10.98 7.93 -24.52
C LYS A 197 11.47 8.10 -23.10
N LYS A 198 10.87 9.06 -22.40
CA LYS A 198 11.10 9.35 -20.99
C LYS A 198 9.76 9.53 -20.29
N TYR A 199 9.77 9.33 -18.97
CA TYR A 199 8.58 9.52 -18.14
C TYR A 199 8.94 9.94 -16.72
N ASN A 200 8.00 10.61 -16.06
CA ASN A 200 8.05 10.87 -14.64
C ASN A 200 7.33 9.73 -13.90
N VAL A 201 7.78 9.42 -12.69
CA VAL A 201 7.11 8.41 -11.86
C VAL A 201 6.85 8.96 -10.47
N PHE A 202 5.63 8.78 -9.99
CA PHE A 202 5.26 8.98 -8.58
C PHE A 202 5.08 7.61 -7.93
N GLY A 203 5.68 7.40 -6.76
CA GLY A 203 5.50 6.21 -5.94
C GLY A 203 5.12 6.54 -4.50
N PHE A 204 4.09 5.85 -4.00
CA PHE A 204 3.65 5.92 -2.61
C PHE A 204 3.85 4.57 -1.92
N SER A 205 4.42 4.57 -0.70
CA SER A 205 4.53 3.36 0.13
C SER A 205 5.19 2.20 -0.64
N ALA A 206 4.56 1.04 -0.76
CA ALA A 206 5.10 -0.09 -1.54
C ALA A 206 5.42 0.26 -3.00
N GLY A 207 4.73 1.23 -3.62
CA GLY A 207 5.07 1.72 -4.95
C GLY A 207 6.50 2.29 -5.03
N THR A 208 7.05 2.77 -3.92
CA THR A 208 8.43 3.28 -3.87
C THR A 208 9.48 2.19 -4.07
N LEU A 209 9.16 0.92 -3.75
CA LEU A 209 10.03 -0.22 -4.06
C LEU A 209 10.24 -0.35 -5.57
N THR A 210 9.14 -0.36 -6.32
CA THR A 210 9.22 -0.43 -7.78
C THR A 210 9.97 0.77 -8.37
N VAL A 211 9.74 1.99 -7.84
CA VAL A 211 10.48 3.19 -8.28
C VAL A 211 11.99 3.03 -8.02
N GLN A 212 12.38 2.43 -6.90
CA GLN A 212 13.79 2.15 -6.60
C GLN A 212 14.42 1.17 -7.62
N TYR A 213 13.67 0.14 -8.05
CA TYR A 213 14.12 -0.75 -9.14
C TYR A 213 14.19 -0.02 -10.50
N LEU A 214 13.29 0.91 -10.78
CA LEU A 214 13.35 1.76 -11.98
C LEU A 214 14.59 2.67 -11.94
N LEU A 215 14.87 3.34 -10.83
CA LEU A 215 16.06 4.16 -10.62
C LEU A 215 17.35 3.36 -10.81
N LYS A 216 17.37 2.11 -10.34
CA LYS A 216 18.54 1.22 -10.44
C LYS A 216 18.78 0.68 -11.84
N ASN A 217 17.72 0.24 -12.55
CA ASN A 217 17.84 -0.60 -13.74
C ASN A 217 17.36 0.08 -15.02
N TYR A 218 16.60 1.19 -14.92
CA TYR A 218 15.96 1.88 -16.05
C TYR A 218 16.07 3.40 -15.96
N SER A 219 17.14 3.90 -15.32
CA SER A 219 17.37 5.35 -15.11
C SER A 219 17.33 6.15 -16.40
N GLU A 220 17.79 5.58 -17.51
CA GLU A 220 17.77 6.19 -18.83
C GLU A 220 16.36 6.50 -19.36
N SER A 221 15.35 5.75 -18.90
CA SER A 221 13.93 5.96 -19.27
C SER A 221 13.23 6.98 -18.37
N LEU A 222 13.85 7.36 -17.23
CA LEU A 222 13.24 8.30 -16.28
C LEU A 222 13.60 9.75 -16.63
N ASN A 223 12.63 10.65 -16.52
CA ASN A 223 12.85 12.09 -16.49
C ASN A 223 13.00 12.57 -15.03
N SER A 224 12.15 12.12 -14.14
CA SER A 224 12.23 12.35 -12.70
C SER A 224 11.47 11.29 -11.91
N ALA A 225 11.75 11.22 -10.60
CA ALA A 225 11.02 10.40 -9.66
C ALA A 225 10.53 11.24 -8.47
N VAL A 226 9.30 11.01 -8.03
CA VAL A 226 8.76 11.56 -6.79
C VAL A 226 8.30 10.40 -5.92
N ILE A 227 8.83 10.27 -4.73
CA ILE A 227 8.55 9.17 -3.82
C ILE A 227 8.15 9.68 -2.45
N THR A 228 7.10 9.10 -1.90
CA THR A 228 6.61 9.43 -0.56
C THR A 228 6.34 8.18 0.26
N ALA A 229 6.51 8.27 1.58
CA ALA A 229 6.43 7.11 2.47
C ALA A 229 7.35 5.97 2.00
N ILE A 230 8.64 6.26 1.96
CA ILE A 230 9.66 5.46 1.27
C ILE A 230 9.97 4.17 2.04
N VAL A 231 9.71 3.02 1.42
CA VAL A 231 10.09 1.71 1.94
C VAL A 231 11.57 1.48 1.69
N ASP A 232 12.32 1.09 2.73
CA ASP A 232 13.70 0.66 2.53
C ASP A 232 13.73 -0.77 1.96
N ILE A 233 14.37 -0.92 0.82
CA ILE A 233 14.53 -2.22 0.15
C ILE A 233 15.45 -3.17 0.94
N LYS A 234 16.24 -2.67 1.89
CA LYS A 234 17.21 -3.45 2.66
C LYS A 234 16.78 -3.78 4.07
N GLU A 235 16.22 -2.81 4.79
CA GLU A 235 15.95 -2.96 6.24
C GLU A 235 14.53 -3.37 6.55
N ASN A 236 13.61 -2.94 5.74
CA ASN A 236 12.37 -3.53 5.58
C ASN A 236 11.28 -3.54 6.64
N LEU A 237 10.23 -4.06 6.12
CA LEU A 237 8.96 -4.42 6.75
C LEU A 237 9.09 -5.34 8.00
N ALA A 238 10.22 -6.05 8.18
CA ALA A 238 10.49 -6.79 9.43
C ALA A 238 10.69 -5.86 10.63
N ALA A 239 11.17 -4.64 10.41
CA ALA A 239 11.24 -3.61 11.43
C ALA A 239 9.89 -2.95 11.72
N GLY A 240 8.81 -3.30 11.01
CA GLY A 240 7.51 -2.64 11.14
C GLY A 240 6.98 -2.60 12.57
N SER A 241 7.03 -3.72 13.30
CA SER A 241 6.60 -3.75 14.70
C SER A 241 7.51 -2.88 15.60
N SER A 242 8.82 -2.89 15.38
CA SER A 242 9.78 -2.06 16.11
C SER A 242 9.57 -0.57 15.83
N ASN A 243 9.40 -0.21 14.56
CA ASN A 243 9.13 1.17 14.16
C ASN A 243 7.78 1.67 14.71
N THR A 244 6.75 0.83 14.72
CA THR A 244 5.44 1.17 15.31
C THR A 244 5.58 1.49 16.78
N ILE A 245 6.28 0.65 17.55
CA ILE A 245 6.53 0.89 18.97
C ILE A 245 7.36 2.19 19.17
N ALA A 246 8.44 2.37 18.41
CA ALA A 246 9.29 3.55 18.53
C ALA A 246 8.53 4.86 18.19
N THR A 247 7.63 4.82 17.21
CA THR A 247 6.78 5.99 16.91
C THR A 247 5.78 6.27 18.03
N MET A 248 5.17 5.23 18.60
CA MET A 248 4.29 5.37 19.78
C MET A 248 5.04 5.99 20.97
N GLU A 249 6.24 5.51 21.28
CA GLU A 249 7.11 6.06 22.33
C GLU A 249 7.40 7.54 22.09
N THR A 250 7.78 7.89 20.85
CA THR A 250 8.06 9.28 20.48
C THR A 250 6.85 10.18 20.73
N ILE A 251 5.67 9.75 20.32
CA ILE A 251 4.42 10.52 20.49
C ILE A 251 4.07 10.66 21.99
N PHE A 252 4.21 9.59 22.78
CA PHE A 252 3.95 9.64 24.21
C PHE A 252 4.98 10.48 24.96
N ASP A 253 6.25 10.47 24.54
CA ASP A 253 7.28 11.35 25.09
C ASP A 253 6.97 12.82 24.84
N VAL A 254 6.47 13.20 23.67
CA VAL A 254 5.98 14.55 23.39
C VAL A 254 4.84 14.89 24.36
N CYS A 255 3.88 13.99 24.57
CA CYS A 255 2.77 14.22 25.50
C CYS A 255 3.23 14.36 26.95
N LYS A 256 4.35 13.74 27.34
CA LYS A 256 4.91 13.77 28.69
C LYS A 256 5.79 15.00 28.96
N THR A 257 6.50 15.48 27.94
CA THR A 257 7.56 16.51 28.10
C THR A 257 7.11 17.91 27.68
N ASP A 258 6.23 18.02 26.69
CA ASP A 258 5.73 19.32 26.22
C ASP A 258 4.67 19.88 27.18
N GLU A 259 4.88 21.10 27.66
CA GLU A 259 4.00 21.77 28.63
C GLU A 259 2.55 21.94 28.12
N LYS A 260 2.34 22.01 26.81
CA LYS A 260 1.02 22.09 26.19
C LYS A 260 0.23 20.79 26.36
N TYR A 261 0.89 19.64 26.23
CA TYR A 261 0.23 18.33 26.22
C TYR A 261 0.26 17.62 27.57
N LYS A 262 1.28 17.86 28.40
CA LYS A 262 1.47 17.22 29.71
C LYS A 262 0.26 17.33 30.63
N GLY A 263 -0.38 18.52 30.65
CA GLY A 263 -1.61 18.72 31.43
C GLY A 263 -2.87 18.15 30.76
N ALA A 264 -2.88 18.05 29.43
CA ALA A 264 -4.00 17.57 28.63
C ALA A 264 -4.08 16.04 28.60
N TYR A 265 -2.93 15.37 28.60
CA TYR A 265 -2.79 13.91 28.48
C TYR A 265 -1.97 13.33 29.66
N PRO A 266 -2.40 13.50 30.92
CA PRO A 266 -1.64 13.05 32.07
C PRO A 266 -1.47 11.53 32.05
N ASP A 267 -0.22 11.07 32.17
CA ASP A 267 0.18 9.65 32.26
C ASP A 267 -0.40 8.78 31.13
N LEU A 268 -0.47 9.34 29.91
CA LEU A 268 -1.17 8.74 28.77
C LEU A 268 -0.63 7.34 28.44
N GLU A 269 0.69 7.17 28.42
CA GLU A 269 1.39 5.93 28.11
C GLU A 269 1.03 4.79 29.07
N ASN A 270 1.22 5.01 30.39
CA ASN A 270 0.92 3.97 31.38
C ASN A 270 -0.57 3.61 31.42
N ARG A 271 -1.44 4.59 31.26
CA ARG A 271 -2.89 4.37 31.18
C ARG A 271 -3.26 3.55 29.95
N PHE A 272 -2.62 3.80 28.81
CA PHE A 272 -2.81 3.04 27.56
C PHE A 272 -2.39 1.58 27.74
N LEU A 273 -1.18 1.30 28.20
CA LEU A 273 -0.68 -0.06 28.40
C LEU A 273 -1.53 -0.83 29.42
N SER A 274 -1.96 -0.15 30.50
CA SER A 274 -2.86 -0.73 31.51
C SER A 274 -4.25 -1.05 30.93
N MET A 275 -4.77 -0.21 30.02
CA MET A 275 -6.03 -0.46 29.34
C MET A 275 -5.92 -1.71 28.45
N LEU A 276 -4.84 -1.88 27.68
CA LEU A 276 -4.64 -3.09 26.85
C LEU A 276 -4.63 -4.35 27.70
N ASP A 277 -3.91 -4.35 28.84
CA ASP A 277 -3.89 -5.49 29.78
C ASP A 277 -5.29 -5.78 30.35
N SER A 278 -6.04 -4.74 30.71
CA SER A 278 -7.41 -4.88 31.19
C SER A 278 -8.36 -5.48 30.13
N LEU A 279 -8.26 -5.03 28.87
CA LEU A 279 -9.07 -5.54 27.76
C LEU A 279 -8.72 -6.98 27.40
N ASN A 280 -7.47 -7.40 27.55
CA ASN A 280 -7.08 -8.80 27.36
C ASN A 280 -7.66 -9.72 28.44
N LYS A 281 -7.73 -9.24 29.68
CA LYS A 281 -8.34 -10.00 30.80
C LYS A 281 -9.86 -10.00 30.76
N ASN A 282 -10.46 -8.90 30.33
CA ASN A 282 -11.89 -8.66 30.31
C ASN A 282 -12.31 -8.03 28.97
N PRO A 283 -12.46 -8.82 27.89
CA PRO A 283 -12.84 -8.31 26.60
C PRO A 283 -14.17 -7.55 26.64
N VAL A 284 -14.23 -6.43 25.94
CA VAL A 284 -15.45 -5.62 25.80
C VAL A 284 -16.15 -5.99 24.50
N LYS A 285 -17.47 -6.22 24.58
CA LYS A 285 -18.33 -6.39 23.42
C LYS A 285 -18.95 -5.05 23.06
N ILE A 286 -18.82 -4.65 21.81
CA ILE A 286 -19.50 -3.49 21.23
C ILE A 286 -20.37 -3.91 20.06
N GLU A 287 -21.39 -3.13 19.76
CA GLU A 287 -22.24 -3.30 18.60
C GLU A 287 -21.86 -2.23 17.56
N LEU A 288 -21.59 -2.64 16.34
CA LEU A 288 -21.29 -1.75 15.21
C LEU A 288 -22.26 -2.03 14.06
N GLU A 289 -22.56 -0.98 13.30
CA GLU A 289 -23.34 -1.09 12.07
C GLU A 289 -22.43 -1.50 10.89
N ASP A 290 -22.73 -2.63 10.24
CA ASP A 290 -22.08 -3.08 9.02
C ASP A 290 -23.12 -3.39 7.94
N LYS A 291 -23.17 -2.58 6.89
CA LYS A 291 -24.09 -2.72 5.73
C LYS A 291 -25.57 -2.82 6.09
N GLY A 292 -25.97 -2.19 7.19
CA GLY A 292 -27.34 -2.16 7.68
C GLY A 292 -27.68 -3.28 8.68
N ASP A 293 -26.72 -4.13 9.00
CA ASP A 293 -26.84 -5.12 10.08
C ASP A 293 -26.04 -4.66 11.29
N THR A 294 -26.57 -4.89 12.51
CA THR A 294 -25.84 -4.67 13.76
C THR A 294 -25.01 -5.91 14.06
N ILE A 295 -23.71 -5.76 14.18
CA ILE A 295 -22.77 -6.86 14.40
C ILE A 295 -22.03 -6.68 15.72
N ASP A 296 -21.90 -7.78 16.46
CA ASP A 296 -21.12 -7.86 17.67
C ASP A 296 -19.63 -7.93 17.39
N TYR A 297 -18.86 -7.00 17.99
CA TYR A 297 -17.41 -6.99 17.93
C TYR A 297 -16.81 -7.18 19.32
N TYR A 298 -15.82 -8.08 19.43
CA TYR A 298 -15.09 -8.27 20.66
C TYR A 298 -13.77 -7.49 20.63
N ILE A 299 -13.61 -6.58 21.60
CA ILE A 299 -12.40 -5.76 21.75
C ILE A 299 -11.55 -6.39 22.84
N THR A 300 -10.41 -6.93 22.45
CA THR A 300 -9.30 -7.30 23.33
C THR A 300 -8.16 -6.27 23.19
N GLY A 301 -7.22 -6.25 24.12
CA GLY A 301 -6.01 -5.41 24.00
C GLY A 301 -5.20 -5.74 22.75
N ASP A 302 -5.07 -7.02 22.41
CA ASP A 302 -4.34 -7.48 21.22
C ASP A 302 -5.01 -7.02 19.92
N LYS A 303 -6.33 -7.14 19.80
CA LYS A 303 -7.07 -6.63 18.64
C LYS A 303 -6.97 -5.12 18.53
N LEU A 304 -7.09 -4.41 19.66
CA LEU A 304 -6.98 -2.96 19.69
C LEU A 304 -5.58 -2.50 19.25
N SER A 305 -4.53 -3.18 19.70
CA SER A 305 -3.15 -2.92 19.27
C SER A 305 -2.99 -3.08 17.75
N ARG A 306 -3.53 -4.18 17.20
CA ARG A 306 -3.54 -4.42 15.74
C ARG A 306 -4.30 -3.33 14.98
N TRP A 307 -5.49 -2.94 15.43
CA TRP A 307 -6.29 -1.89 14.77
C TRP A 307 -5.63 -0.50 14.88
N LEU A 308 -5.04 -0.18 16.02
CA LEU A 308 -4.34 1.10 16.19
C LEU A 308 -3.16 1.23 15.23
N THR A 309 -2.47 0.14 14.90
CA THR A 309 -1.42 0.16 13.87
C THR A 309 -1.96 0.69 12.54
N PHE A 310 -3.15 0.26 12.12
CA PHE A 310 -3.80 0.82 10.93
C PHE A 310 -4.27 2.27 11.15
N GLY A 311 -4.80 2.60 12.33
CA GLY A 311 -5.19 3.97 12.68
C GLY A 311 -4.03 4.95 12.60
N MET A 312 -2.83 4.52 12.93
CA MET A 312 -1.59 5.32 12.83
C MET A 312 -1.20 5.70 11.39
N TYR A 313 -1.70 5.01 10.37
CA TYR A 313 -1.49 5.42 8.97
C TYR A 313 -2.06 6.80 8.66
N TRP A 314 -3.17 7.17 9.33
CA TRP A 314 -4.00 8.33 9.01
C TRP A 314 -3.91 9.43 10.07
N ASN A 315 -3.13 9.23 11.15
CA ASN A 315 -3.43 10.00 12.34
C ASN A 315 -2.20 10.44 13.13
N GLY A 316 -1.71 11.64 12.83
CA GLY A 316 -0.88 12.38 13.78
C GLY A 316 -1.63 12.72 15.09
N GLN A 317 -2.96 12.51 15.15
CA GLN A 317 -3.80 12.79 16.34
C GLN A 317 -3.92 11.60 17.30
N LEU A 318 -2.94 10.70 17.29
CA LEU A 318 -2.92 9.49 18.13
C LEU A 318 -3.20 9.77 19.62
N PRO A 319 -2.64 10.83 20.26
CA PRO A 319 -2.92 11.10 21.67
C PRO A 319 -4.40 11.31 21.97
N ALA A 320 -5.13 12.02 21.12
CA ALA A 320 -6.58 12.24 21.29
C ALA A 320 -7.36 10.94 21.16
N THR A 321 -7.04 10.11 20.17
CA THR A 321 -7.64 8.80 19.93
C THR A 321 -7.40 7.86 21.12
N VAL A 322 -6.15 7.72 21.56
CA VAL A 322 -5.80 6.89 22.72
C VAL A 322 -6.52 7.36 23.98
N ASN A 323 -6.58 8.67 24.23
CA ASN A 323 -7.28 9.20 25.41
C ASN A 323 -8.79 8.92 25.37
N LYS A 324 -9.46 8.94 24.21
CA LYS A 324 -10.85 8.51 24.05
C LYS A 324 -11.02 7.05 24.44
N LEU A 325 -10.19 6.17 23.89
CA LEU A 325 -10.24 4.72 24.16
C LEU A 325 -10.05 4.40 25.63
N ILE A 326 -9.08 5.04 26.32
CA ILE A 326 -8.85 4.90 27.75
C ILE A 326 -10.10 5.30 28.58
N ASN A 327 -10.86 6.26 28.11
CA ASN A 327 -12.10 6.71 28.76
C ASN A 327 -13.33 5.88 28.35
N GLY A 328 -13.16 4.79 27.62
CA GLY A 328 -14.22 3.88 27.19
C GLY A 328 -15.02 4.37 25.97
N ASP A 329 -14.54 5.40 25.29
CA ASP A 329 -15.15 5.87 24.04
C ASP A 329 -14.51 5.18 22.83
N PHE A 330 -15.25 4.19 22.28
CA PHE A 330 -14.88 3.42 21.11
C PHE A 330 -15.55 3.91 19.82
N SER A 331 -16.14 5.11 19.81
CA SER A 331 -16.91 5.63 18.68
C SER A 331 -16.11 5.74 17.38
N ASP A 332 -14.81 6.05 17.45
CA ASP A 332 -13.93 6.18 16.28
C ASP A 332 -13.42 4.81 15.78
N LEU A 333 -13.68 3.71 16.52
CA LEU A 333 -13.10 2.41 16.21
C LEU A 333 -13.69 1.79 14.92
N GLN A 334 -14.96 2.08 14.62
CA GLN A 334 -15.59 1.61 13.39
C GLN A 334 -14.84 2.09 12.15
N ALA A 335 -14.45 3.37 12.12
CA ALA A 335 -13.64 3.92 11.02
C ALA A 335 -12.27 3.22 10.92
N THR A 336 -11.63 2.95 12.07
CA THR A 336 -10.35 2.24 12.14
C THR A 336 -10.46 0.80 11.64
N ILE A 337 -11.52 0.07 12.02
CA ILE A 337 -11.80 -1.30 11.55
C ILE A 337 -12.04 -1.29 10.04
N PHE A 338 -12.80 -0.33 9.52
CA PHE A 338 -13.08 -0.20 8.08
C PHE A 338 -11.78 -0.01 7.28
N VAL A 339 -10.87 0.85 7.77
CA VAL A 339 -9.54 1.06 7.13
C VAL A 339 -8.68 -0.20 7.24
N ALA A 340 -8.76 -0.93 8.35
CA ALA A 340 -8.03 -2.18 8.55
C ALA A 340 -8.55 -3.34 7.69
N THR A 341 -9.78 -3.24 7.16
CA THR A 341 -10.38 -4.27 6.30
C THR A 341 -10.01 -4.02 4.85
N PRO A 342 -9.37 -4.98 4.17
CA PRO A 342 -8.93 -4.80 2.79
C PRO A 342 -10.08 -4.46 1.85
N GLN A 343 -9.82 -3.61 0.85
CA GLN A 343 -10.79 -3.32 -0.19
C GLN A 343 -10.98 -4.53 -1.12
N PRO A 344 -12.18 -4.77 -1.67
CA PRO A 344 -12.45 -5.92 -2.53
C PRO A 344 -11.55 -6.01 -3.78
N THR A 345 -10.98 -4.89 -4.22
CA THR A 345 -10.05 -4.81 -5.36
C THR A 345 -8.58 -4.99 -4.97
N PHE A 346 -8.27 -5.18 -3.68
CA PHE A 346 -6.92 -5.39 -3.21
C PHE A 346 -6.44 -6.82 -3.49
N SER A 347 -5.27 -6.96 -4.08
CA SER A 347 -4.69 -8.25 -4.48
C SER A 347 -3.58 -8.68 -3.52
N HIS A 348 -3.93 -9.32 -2.40
CA HIS A 348 -2.97 -9.74 -1.36
C HIS A 348 -1.85 -10.65 -1.88
N GLY A 349 -2.15 -11.47 -2.89
CA GLY A 349 -1.19 -12.45 -3.40
C GLY A 349 0.07 -11.81 -3.99
N ILE A 350 0.00 -10.58 -4.56
CA ILE A 350 1.21 -9.87 -4.99
C ILE A 350 2.06 -9.46 -3.78
N GLY A 351 1.41 -9.00 -2.70
CA GLY A 351 2.09 -8.68 -1.44
C GLY A 351 2.80 -9.90 -0.86
N PHE A 352 2.13 -11.04 -0.80
CA PHE A 352 2.72 -12.28 -0.30
C PHE A 352 3.90 -12.74 -1.17
N SER A 353 3.80 -12.63 -2.50
CA SER A 353 4.88 -12.97 -3.41
C SER A 353 6.10 -12.06 -3.22
N ILE A 354 5.91 -10.75 -3.08
CA ILE A 354 7.00 -9.78 -2.81
C ILE A 354 7.64 -10.08 -1.43
N MET A 355 6.83 -10.30 -0.38
CA MET A 355 7.35 -10.60 0.96
C MET A 355 8.16 -11.90 0.97
N ALA A 356 7.65 -12.96 0.35
CA ALA A 356 8.31 -14.25 0.31
C ALA A 356 9.58 -14.25 -0.56
N SER A 357 9.60 -13.48 -1.67
CA SER A 357 10.73 -13.47 -2.60
C SER A 357 11.81 -12.46 -2.23
N GLU A 358 11.44 -11.25 -1.78
CA GLU A 358 12.40 -10.14 -1.63
C GLU A 358 12.78 -9.87 -0.17
N PHE A 359 11.85 -10.11 0.78
CA PHE A 359 12.03 -9.67 2.18
C PHE A 359 12.24 -10.80 3.18
N ILE A 360 11.99 -12.06 2.82
CA ILE A 360 12.03 -13.17 3.77
C ILE A 360 13.35 -13.28 4.53
N ASN A 361 14.47 -13.01 3.87
CA ASN A 361 15.80 -13.11 4.46
C ASN A 361 16.10 -11.97 5.45
N SER A 362 15.30 -10.93 5.46
CA SER A 362 15.42 -9.79 6.37
C SER A 362 14.47 -9.87 7.56
N PHE A 363 13.47 -10.78 7.53
CA PHE A 363 12.62 -11.03 8.70
C PHE A 363 13.39 -11.71 9.82
N SER A 364 13.32 -11.12 11.01
CA SER A 364 13.88 -11.66 12.24
C SER A 364 12.86 -11.61 13.36
N MET A 365 12.83 -12.66 14.17
CA MET A 365 12.06 -12.66 15.43
C MET A 365 12.79 -11.94 16.53
N ASP A 366 14.11 -11.72 16.37
CA ASP A 366 14.95 -10.98 17.32
C ASP A 366 15.21 -9.58 16.76
N PHE A 367 14.40 -8.62 17.20
CA PHE A 367 14.57 -7.20 16.91
C PHE A 367 14.40 -6.37 18.19
N PRO A 368 15.12 -5.24 18.31
CA PRO A 368 15.07 -4.42 19.50
C PRO A 368 13.74 -3.66 19.58
N TYR A 369 13.08 -3.72 20.73
CA TYR A 369 11.98 -2.84 21.13
C TYR A 369 11.94 -2.70 22.65
N ASN A 370 11.28 -1.65 23.13
CA ASN A 370 11.09 -1.45 24.55
C ASN A 370 10.14 -2.52 25.14
N LYS A 371 10.63 -3.30 26.09
CA LYS A 371 9.90 -4.43 26.70
C LYS A 371 8.67 -4.00 27.53
N GLU A 372 8.55 -2.75 27.90
CA GLU A 372 7.35 -2.20 28.54
C GLU A 372 6.14 -2.28 27.56
N TYR A 373 6.40 -2.27 26.24
CA TYR A 373 5.39 -2.43 25.18
C TYR A 373 5.09 -3.88 24.80
N GLU A 374 5.55 -4.88 25.57
CA GLU A 374 5.26 -6.30 25.27
C GLU A 374 3.77 -6.58 25.07
N ILE A 375 2.90 -5.94 25.88
CA ILE A 375 1.47 -6.07 25.76
C ILE A 375 0.94 -5.53 24.42
N PHE A 376 1.45 -4.41 23.95
CA PHE A 376 1.12 -3.84 22.65
C PHE A 376 1.67 -4.69 21.51
N TYR A 377 2.93 -5.13 21.63
CA TYR A 377 3.58 -5.99 20.64
C TYR A 377 2.83 -7.30 20.41
N ASN A 378 2.20 -7.89 21.42
CA ASN A 378 1.43 -9.12 21.26
C ASN A 378 0.33 -8.99 20.20
N GLY A 379 -0.37 -7.89 20.16
CA GLY A 379 -1.36 -7.62 19.10
C GLY A 379 -0.74 -7.43 17.73
N LEU A 380 0.46 -6.86 17.66
CA LEU A 380 1.18 -6.66 16.39
C LEU A 380 1.60 -7.97 15.72
N LYS A 381 1.71 -9.08 16.45
CA LYS A 381 2.09 -10.40 15.91
C LYS A 381 1.15 -10.91 14.81
N THR A 382 -0.08 -10.41 14.77
CA THR A 382 -1.09 -10.74 13.75
C THR A 382 -1.25 -9.66 12.67
N ALA A 383 -0.46 -8.59 12.72
CA ALA A 383 -0.45 -7.60 11.65
C ALA A 383 0.20 -8.17 10.38
N TRP A 384 -0.28 -7.73 9.21
CA TRP A 384 0.22 -8.17 7.90
C TRP A 384 1.72 -7.94 7.69
N HIS A 385 2.31 -6.98 8.40
CA HIS A 385 3.75 -6.67 8.35
C HIS A 385 4.55 -7.29 9.50
N SER A 386 3.94 -8.16 10.31
CA SER A 386 4.67 -8.79 11.42
C SER A 386 5.62 -9.88 10.94
N PRO A 387 6.80 -10.03 11.55
CA PRO A 387 7.68 -11.15 11.29
C PRO A 387 7.00 -12.51 11.52
N GLN A 388 6.17 -12.61 12.57
CA GLN A 388 5.45 -13.85 12.92
C GLN A 388 4.53 -14.33 11.81
N PHE A 389 3.77 -13.41 11.22
CA PHE A 389 2.90 -13.73 10.10
C PHE A 389 3.72 -14.04 8.84
N ASN A 390 4.65 -13.16 8.47
CA ASN A 390 5.35 -13.25 7.18
C ASN A 390 6.28 -14.47 7.07
N LEU A 391 6.96 -14.87 8.15
CA LEU A 391 7.76 -16.09 8.14
C LEU A 391 6.89 -17.32 7.87
N LYS A 392 5.77 -17.49 8.58
CA LYS A 392 4.85 -18.62 8.37
C LYS A 392 4.09 -18.55 7.05
N MET A 393 3.73 -17.34 6.61
CA MET A 393 3.12 -17.12 5.30
C MET A 393 4.07 -17.54 4.17
N SER A 394 5.35 -17.18 4.25
CA SER A 394 6.34 -17.51 3.24
C SER A 394 6.59 -19.03 3.14
N GLU A 395 6.54 -19.77 4.26
CA GLU A 395 6.59 -21.24 4.24
C GLU A 395 5.41 -21.86 3.46
N ILE A 396 4.22 -21.23 3.52
CA ILE A 396 3.03 -21.68 2.77
C ILE A 396 3.12 -21.25 1.31
N TRP A 397 3.63 -20.04 1.05
CA TRP A 397 3.69 -19.45 -0.29
C TRP A 397 4.74 -20.14 -1.18
N ASP A 398 5.74 -20.76 -0.58
CA ASP A 398 6.72 -21.68 -1.20
C ASP A 398 7.41 -21.11 -2.46
N ILE A 399 7.97 -19.90 -2.31
CA ILE A 399 8.74 -19.23 -3.35
C ILE A 399 10.20 -19.17 -2.93
N GLU A 400 11.13 -19.52 -3.84
CA GLU A 400 12.55 -19.30 -3.62
C GLU A 400 12.86 -17.79 -3.51
N PRO A 401 13.57 -17.39 -2.43
CA PRO A 401 13.97 -15.99 -2.27
C PRO A 401 14.90 -15.53 -3.41
N ILE A 402 14.71 -14.28 -3.82
CA ILE A 402 15.60 -13.65 -4.79
C ILE A 402 16.89 -13.26 -4.06
N GLU A 403 18.05 -13.59 -4.65
CA GLU A 403 19.33 -13.05 -4.17
C GLU A 403 19.31 -11.52 -4.37
N TYR A 404 19.24 -10.82 -3.24
CA TYR A 404 19.25 -9.37 -3.26
C TYR A 404 20.68 -8.85 -3.45
N ASP A 405 20.91 -8.06 -4.49
CA ASP A 405 22.14 -7.29 -4.65
C ASP A 405 22.17 -6.16 -3.61
N ASN A 406 22.90 -6.38 -2.51
CA ASN A 406 23.04 -5.44 -1.39
C ASN A 406 23.71 -4.11 -1.75
N LYS A 407 24.00 -3.83 -3.04
CA LYS A 407 24.56 -2.55 -3.46
C LYS A 407 23.58 -1.41 -3.23
N PRO A 408 24.07 -0.24 -2.81
CA PRO A 408 23.26 0.97 -2.77
C PRO A 408 22.63 1.25 -4.12
N ILE A 409 21.41 1.78 -4.11
CA ILE A 409 20.82 2.36 -5.32
C ILE A 409 21.58 3.65 -5.60
N VAL A 410 22.18 3.74 -6.80
CA VAL A 410 22.90 4.92 -7.25
C VAL A 410 22.24 5.38 -8.53
N SER A 411 21.80 6.63 -8.55
CA SER A 411 21.14 7.24 -9.72
C SER A 411 21.37 8.75 -9.75
N ASP A 412 21.50 9.30 -10.93
CA ASP A 412 21.54 10.73 -11.22
C ASP A 412 20.18 11.31 -11.62
N VAL A 413 19.14 10.48 -11.66
CA VAL A 413 17.77 10.90 -11.93
C VAL A 413 17.29 11.87 -10.85
N PRO A 414 16.80 13.07 -11.23
CA PRO A 414 16.22 14.00 -10.27
C PRO A 414 15.11 13.33 -9.43
N THR A 415 15.25 13.35 -8.10
CA THR A 415 14.34 12.63 -7.21
C THR A 415 13.86 13.53 -6.09
N LEU A 416 12.54 13.65 -5.94
CA LEU A 416 11.89 14.31 -4.81
C LEU A 416 11.42 13.28 -3.79
N MET A 417 11.80 13.47 -2.51
CA MET A 417 11.46 12.57 -1.41
C MET A 417 10.66 13.31 -0.35
N LEU A 418 9.46 12.83 -0.04
CA LEU A 418 8.53 13.43 0.91
C LEU A 418 8.21 12.41 2.02
N CYS A 419 8.42 12.78 3.28
CA CYS A 419 8.25 11.86 4.42
C CYS A 419 7.47 12.49 5.54
N GLY A 420 6.59 11.73 6.19
CA GLY A 420 5.93 12.12 7.43
C GLY A 420 6.82 11.86 8.64
N GLU A 421 6.82 12.79 9.58
CA GLU A 421 7.62 12.67 10.83
C GLU A 421 7.20 11.42 11.64
N TYR A 422 5.89 11.17 11.74
CA TYR A 422 5.32 10.05 12.50
C TYR A 422 4.95 8.84 11.61
N ASP A 423 5.59 8.71 10.45
CA ASP A 423 5.42 7.53 9.63
C ASP A 423 6.07 6.30 10.30
N HIS A 424 5.24 5.48 10.91
CA HIS A 424 5.66 4.28 11.63
C HIS A 424 5.99 3.09 10.72
N VAL A 425 5.50 3.12 9.47
CA VAL A 425 5.75 2.06 8.47
C VAL A 425 7.03 2.36 7.71
N CYS A 426 7.17 3.60 7.25
CA CYS A 426 8.25 4.08 6.42
C CYS A 426 8.92 5.31 7.07
N PRO A 427 9.60 5.14 8.22
CA PRO A 427 10.16 6.25 8.95
C PRO A 427 11.18 7.04 8.12
N PRO A 428 11.34 8.35 8.36
CA PRO A 428 12.20 9.25 7.57
C PRO A 428 13.65 8.76 7.39
N LYS A 429 14.15 7.94 8.33
CA LYS A 429 15.50 7.33 8.23
C LYS A 429 15.70 6.53 6.93
N TYR A 430 14.66 5.91 6.39
CA TYR A 430 14.74 5.14 5.15
C TYR A 430 14.99 6.03 3.93
N ALA A 431 14.28 7.17 3.86
CA ALA A 431 14.54 8.17 2.83
C ALA A 431 15.94 8.76 2.93
N GLN A 432 16.39 9.05 4.16
CA GLN A 432 17.75 9.57 4.40
C GLN A 432 18.85 8.58 3.96
N GLN A 433 18.63 7.28 4.17
CA GLN A 433 19.54 6.24 3.69
C GLN A 433 19.55 6.14 2.17
N LEU A 434 18.38 6.17 1.54
CA LEU A 434 18.25 6.14 0.08
C LEU A 434 18.91 7.36 -0.58
N ALA A 435 18.77 8.55 0.03
CA ALA A 435 19.35 9.81 -0.45
C ALA A 435 20.87 9.76 -0.65
N ILE A 436 21.57 8.92 0.11
CA ILE A 436 23.05 8.79 0.01
C ILE A 436 23.50 8.39 -1.41
N GLY A 437 22.68 7.62 -2.12
CA GLY A 437 22.97 7.16 -3.48
C GLY A 437 22.29 7.96 -4.59
N LEU A 438 21.47 8.96 -4.26
CA LEU A 438 20.73 9.78 -5.21
C LEU A 438 21.32 11.20 -5.29
N GLU A 439 22.23 11.41 -6.22
CA GLU A 439 23.02 12.65 -6.34
C GLU A 439 22.14 13.90 -6.49
N ASN A 440 21.04 13.80 -7.26
CA ASN A 440 20.13 14.90 -7.58
C ASN A 440 18.81 14.77 -6.79
N SER A 441 18.90 14.54 -5.47
CA SER A 441 17.68 14.36 -4.66
C SER A 441 17.39 15.55 -3.75
N HIS A 442 16.09 15.79 -3.54
CA HIS A 442 15.55 16.75 -2.57
C HIS A 442 14.69 16.01 -1.54
N PHE A 443 14.91 16.30 -0.27
CA PHE A 443 14.19 15.66 0.85
C PHE A 443 13.41 16.71 1.64
N TYR A 444 12.13 16.43 1.92
CA TYR A 444 11.26 17.26 2.73
C TYR A 444 10.57 16.43 3.81
N LEU A 445 10.65 16.91 5.05
CA LEU A 445 9.94 16.34 6.19
C LEU A 445 8.63 17.09 6.41
N PHE A 446 7.54 16.35 6.48
CA PHE A 446 6.22 16.83 6.86
C PHE A 446 6.04 16.60 8.36
N GLU A 447 6.39 17.62 9.13
CA GLU A 447 6.31 17.58 10.59
C GLU A 447 4.87 17.33 11.06
N GLY A 448 4.69 16.53 12.09
CA GLY A 448 3.39 16.16 12.65
C GLY A 448 2.56 15.18 11.82
N MET A 449 3.02 14.74 10.66
CA MET A 449 2.25 13.89 9.74
C MET A 449 2.67 12.42 9.80
N ALA A 450 1.67 11.53 9.63
CA ALA A 450 1.84 10.08 9.55
C ALA A 450 1.93 9.60 8.09
N HIS A 451 1.89 8.26 7.90
CA HIS A 451 2.16 7.56 6.63
C HIS A 451 1.37 8.08 5.42
N THR A 452 0.03 8.18 5.53
CA THR A 452 -0.82 8.61 4.42
C THR A 452 -1.11 10.10 4.41
N GLU A 453 -0.90 10.79 5.52
CA GLU A 453 -1.21 12.22 5.63
C GLU A 453 -0.38 13.07 4.68
N VAL A 454 0.87 12.68 4.40
CA VAL A 454 1.72 13.36 3.41
C VAL A 454 1.08 13.31 2.03
N ALA A 455 0.65 12.12 1.59
CA ALA A 455 0.03 11.94 0.27
C ALA A 455 -1.32 12.66 0.15
N LEU A 456 -2.03 12.85 1.27
CA LEU A 456 -3.32 13.54 1.34
C LEU A 456 -3.19 15.04 1.65
N SER A 457 -1.99 15.52 1.96
CA SER A 457 -1.76 16.92 2.28
C SER A 457 -1.98 17.81 1.04
N PRO A 458 -2.44 19.07 1.22
CA PRO A 458 -2.57 20.01 0.11
C PRO A 458 -1.21 20.39 -0.51
N CYS A 459 -0.10 20.15 0.19
CA CYS A 459 1.24 20.46 -0.29
C CYS A 459 1.76 19.42 -1.29
N MET A 460 1.43 18.14 -1.10
CA MET A 460 1.98 17.07 -1.94
C MET A 460 1.69 17.28 -3.44
N PRO A 461 0.44 17.55 -3.87
CA PRO A 461 0.16 17.77 -5.29
C PRO A 461 0.90 18.98 -5.87
N LEU A 462 1.04 20.06 -5.10
CA LEU A 462 1.74 21.27 -5.53
C LEU A 462 3.23 21.00 -5.74
N MET A 463 3.89 20.39 -4.76
CA MET A 463 5.31 20.04 -4.82
C MET A 463 5.60 19.00 -5.92
N LEU A 464 4.71 17.99 -6.08
CA LEU A 464 4.78 17.03 -7.17
C LEU A 464 4.76 17.73 -8.52
N ASN A 465 3.73 18.57 -8.78
CA ASN A 465 3.56 19.21 -10.09
C ASN A 465 4.67 20.23 -10.40
N GLU A 466 5.13 20.99 -9.41
CA GLU A 466 6.25 21.91 -9.56
C GLU A 466 7.53 21.15 -9.95
N PHE A 467 7.86 20.08 -9.21
CA PHE A 467 9.06 19.30 -9.43
C PHE A 467 9.08 18.57 -10.79
N ILE A 468 8.00 17.87 -11.18
CA ILE A 468 7.97 17.18 -12.48
C ILE A 468 7.90 18.14 -13.67
N THR A 469 7.60 19.42 -13.44
CA THR A 469 7.61 20.46 -14.46
C THR A 469 9.03 21.01 -14.71
N ASP A 470 9.84 21.14 -13.66
CA ASP A 470 11.26 21.49 -13.76
C ASP A 470 12.08 20.67 -12.72
N PRO A 471 12.44 19.42 -13.04
CA PRO A 471 13.14 18.56 -12.09
C PRO A 471 14.57 19.02 -11.74
N SER A 472 15.07 20.05 -12.39
CA SER A 472 16.39 20.64 -12.08
C SER A 472 16.38 21.52 -10.82
N LYS A 473 15.18 21.82 -10.28
CA LYS A 473 14.98 22.71 -9.15
C LYS A 473 14.24 22.03 -8.00
N ALA A 474 14.63 22.37 -6.77
CA ALA A 474 13.85 22.05 -5.59
C ALA A 474 12.48 22.73 -5.65
N PRO A 475 11.36 22.02 -5.38
CA PRO A 475 10.06 22.68 -5.26
C PRO A 475 10.00 23.57 -4.03
N SER A 476 9.09 24.59 -4.05
CA SER A 476 8.85 25.46 -2.90
C SER A 476 8.33 24.67 -1.69
N ASP A 477 8.86 25.02 -0.50
CA ASP A 477 8.40 24.49 0.79
C ASP A 477 7.42 25.42 1.53
N ASP A 478 7.00 26.51 0.91
CA ASP A 478 6.16 27.52 1.56
C ASP A 478 4.84 26.95 2.07
N CYS A 479 4.26 26.00 1.36
CA CYS A 479 3.03 25.35 1.81
C CYS A 479 3.20 24.55 3.12
N LEU A 480 4.39 24.00 3.40
CA LEU A 480 4.66 23.24 4.62
C LEU A 480 4.53 24.10 5.88
N LYS A 481 4.74 25.41 5.75
CA LYS A 481 4.63 26.37 6.86
C LYS A 481 3.18 26.56 7.33
N SER A 482 2.21 26.20 6.48
CA SER A 482 0.77 26.33 6.77
C SER A 482 0.15 25.04 7.32
N LEU A 483 0.89 23.93 7.33
CA LEU A 483 0.38 22.65 7.82
C LEU A 483 0.27 22.64 9.35
N ASN A 484 -0.77 21.96 9.86
CA ASN A 484 -0.90 21.75 11.30
C ASN A 484 0.10 20.68 11.77
N LYS A 485 0.97 21.06 12.68
CA LYS A 485 2.02 20.21 13.24
C LYS A 485 1.72 19.77 14.67
N GLU A 486 0.59 20.19 15.22
CA GLU A 486 0.25 20.03 16.61
C GLU A 486 -0.78 18.95 16.85
N PHE A 487 -0.70 18.25 17.96
CA PHE A 487 -1.76 17.35 18.40
C PHE A 487 -2.99 18.12 18.87
N ASP A 488 -4.16 17.58 18.60
CA ASP A 488 -5.42 18.12 19.15
C ASP A 488 -5.42 18.01 20.67
N LEU A 489 -5.98 19.01 21.33
CA LEU A 489 -6.24 18.93 22.76
C LEU A 489 -7.59 18.25 23.02
N PRO A 490 -7.72 17.48 24.14
CA PRO A 490 -9.00 16.88 24.49
C PRO A 490 -10.05 17.97 24.62
N LYS A 491 -11.21 17.76 23.99
CA LYS A 491 -12.36 18.66 24.19
C LYS A 491 -12.71 18.64 25.67
N MET A 492 -12.61 19.79 26.34
CA MET A 492 -13.09 19.90 27.73
C MET A 492 -14.58 19.60 27.76
N ILE A 493 -14.94 18.43 28.30
CA ILE A 493 -16.33 18.12 28.59
C ILE A 493 -16.71 19.11 29.70
N LYS A 494 -17.49 20.15 29.36
CA LYS A 494 -18.11 21.00 30.35
C LYS A 494 -18.98 20.11 31.20
N LYS A 495 -18.58 19.89 32.48
CA LYS A 495 -19.35 19.19 33.49
C LYS A 495 -20.67 19.91 33.79
#